data_99984b67c75cf4b9bc6f327329fe3155
#
_entry.id   99984b67c75cf4b9bc6f327329fe3155
#
_cell.length_a   1.000
_cell.length_b   1.000
_cell.length_c   1.000
_cell.angle_alpha   90.00
_cell.angle_beta   90.00
_cell.angle_gamma   90.00
#
_symmetry.space_group_name_H-M   'P 1'
#
loop_
_entity.id
_entity.type
_entity.pdbx_description
1 polymer ?
#
loop_
_entity_poly.entity_id
_entity_poly.type
_entity_poly.pdbx_seq_one_letter_code
_entity_poly.pdbx_strand_id
1 'polypeptide(L)'
;LSGSFNVERFYNASSQGWRMICSPVKNSTLVDVDDEFIFCGVNGTSAGNNFSYSSCGDFYSVLTYNEGTDDYSEVTSVTQSISSGNGTLIYTGPGATTLNMGGSRSPNFDIINYPVTRNGNGYNLVSNPYPATINWSVFQGANSIQNAYWIFSGDAGNFLSSTNNIPHSQGFFINANSNGNISFDVNQTINSQASFIKSENGINLPLSIKITSDQNSYFDYARVEAGSNFSSAYDSLYEISKFYSPYPDYAPNIYFLDNDSNDLDRICINNNQDIDL
;
A
#
# COMPACT_ATOMS: atom_id res chain seq x y z
N LEU A 1 -9.41 -20.19 20.25
CA LEU A 1 -9.08 -21.20 19.25
C LEU A 1 -7.68 -21.74 19.56
N SER A 2 -7.55 -23.03 19.79
CA SER A 2 -6.27 -23.72 19.92
C SER A 2 -6.06 -24.58 18.66
N GLY A 3 -4.94 -24.41 17.99
CA GLY A 3 -4.60 -25.13 16.77
C GLY A 3 -3.55 -24.37 15.95
N SER A 4 -3.00 -25.01 14.94
CA SER A 4 -2.18 -24.31 13.92
C SER A 4 -3.11 -23.54 12.99
N PHE A 5 -2.75 -22.31 12.70
CA PHE A 5 -3.45 -21.44 11.77
C PHE A 5 -2.51 -21.05 10.65
N ASN A 6 -2.90 -21.31 9.43
CA ASN A 6 -2.12 -21.01 8.25
C ASN A 6 -2.85 -20.01 7.37
N VAL A 7 -2.18 -18.94 7.02
CA VAL A 7 -2.66 -17.95 6.05
C VAL A 7 -1.72 -17.95 4.87
N GLU A 8 -2.23 -18.38 3.75
CA GLU A 8 -1.49 -18.35 2.48
C GLU A 8 -1.96 -17.17 1.64
N ARG A 9 -1.02 -16.45 1.08
CA ARG A 9 -1.29 -15.38 0.14
C ARG A 9 -0.50 -15.59 -1.13
N PHE A 10 -1.21 -15.85 -2.22
CA PHE A 10 -0.63 -15.94 -3.54
C PHE A 10 -0.45 -14.54 -4.14
N TYR A 11 0.74 -14.25 -4.63
CA TYR A 11 1.10 -13.07 -5.38
C TYR A 11 1.46 -13.47 -6.80
N ASN A 12 0.80 -12.89 -7.76
CA ASN A 12 1.13 -13.11 -9.17
C ASN A 12 2.49 -12.50 -9.53
N ALA A 13 3.08 -12.94 -10.62
CA ALA A 13 4.23 -12.29 -11.22
C ALA A 13 3.98 -10.79 -11.47
N SER A 14 4.99 -9.97 -11.27
CA SER A 14 4.97 -8.55 -11.59
C SER A 14 6.36 -8.09 -12.04
N SER A 15 6.42 -7.06 -12.89
CA SER A 15 7.68 -6.61 -13.48
C SER A 15 8.72 -6.13 -12.46
N GLN A 16 8.29 -5.57 -11.32
CA GLN A 16 9.19 -5.05 -10.29
C GLN A 16 9.46 -5.98 -9.11
N GLY A 17 8.64 -6.97 -8.89
CA GLY A 17 8.84 -7.92 -7.78
C GLY A 17 8.60 -7.40 -6.36
N TRP A 18 8.29 -6.13 -6.16
CA TRP A 18 7.95 -5.57 -4.87
C TRP A 18 6.50 -5.86 -4.47
N ARG A 19 6.30 -6.16 -3.19
CA ARG A 19 4.99 -6.46 -2.59
C ARG A 19 4.81 -5.70 -1.28
N MET A 20 3.64 -5.13 -1.10
CA MET A 20 3.24 -4.51 0.16
C MET A 20 2.47 -5.53 0.97
N ILE A 21 3.02 -5.96 2.08
CA ILE A 21 2.50 -7.08 2.85
C ILE A 21 2.32 -6.77 4.33
N CYS A 22 1.55 -7.61 5.00
CA CYS A 22 1.59 -7.86 6.44
C CYS A 22 1.14 -9.28 6.75
N SER A 23 1.35 -9.68 7.99
CA SER A 23 0.79 -10.92 8.50
C SER A 23 -0.49 -10.67 9.31
N PRO A 24 -1.58 -11.41 9.04
CA PRO A 24 -2.80 -11.37 9.83
C PRO A 24 -2.71 -12.26 11.09
N VAL A 25 -1.52 -12.70 11.43
CA VAL A 25 -1.22 -13.56 12.58
C VAL A 25 -0.52 -12.74 13.65
N LYS A 26 -0.93 -12.92 14.91
CA LYS A 26 -0.37 -12.19 16.07
C LYS A 26 1.12 -12.46 16.22
N ASN A 27 1.87 -11.41 16.55
CA ASN A 27 3.31 -11.46 16.83
C ASN A 27 4.15 -12.07 15.69
N SER A 28 3.69 -11.95 14.47
CA SER A 28 4.42 -12.38 13.29
C SER A 28 5.59 -11.43 13.01
N THR A 29 6.69 -12.02 12.59
CA THR A 29 7.92 -11.31 12.22
C THR A 29 8.39 -11.78 10.85
N LEU A 30 9.41 -11.18 10.30
CA LEU A 30 9.98 -11.60 9.01
C LEU A 30 10.46 -13.06 9.01
N VAL A 31 10.82 -13.63 10.19
CA VAL A 31 11.14 -15.07 10.32
C VAL A 31 10.03 -15.97 9.79
N ASP A 32 8.77 -15.52 9.87
CA ASP A 32 7.64 -16.35 9.46
C ASP A 32 7.44 -16.40 7.93
N VAL A 33 8.23 -15.65 7.18
CA VAL A 33 8.18 -15.57 5.71
C VAL A 33 9.58 -15.65 5.08
N ASP A 34 10.61 -16.00 5.85
CA ASP A 34 12.00 -16.07 5.36
C ASP A 34 12.34 -17.40 4.68
N ASP A 35 11.46 -18.39 4.76
CA ASP A 35 11.60 -19.68 4.09
C ASP A 35 11.09 -19.68 2.65
N GLU A 36 10.25 -18.72 2.24
CA GLU A 36 9.77 -18.60 0.87
C GLU A 36 10.72 -17.81 -0.04
N PHE A 37 11.54 -16.92 0.52
CA PHE A 37 12.50 -16.13 -0.26
C PHE A 37 13.64 -15.58 0.59
N ILE A 38 14.75 -15.27 -0.05
CA ILE A 38 15.96 -14.78 0.60
C ILE A 38 15.86 -13.26 0.78
N PHE A 39 16.05 -12.79 2.00
CA PHE A 39 16.20 -11.39 2.29
C PHE A 39 17.61 -10.89 1.97
N CYS A 40 17.69 -9.77 1.28
CA CYS A 40 18.91 -9.05 0.95
C CYS A 40 19.06 -7.81 1.82
N GLY A 41 20.31 -7.49 2.21
CA GLY A 41 20.65 -6.27 2.93
C GLY A 41 22.14 -6.12 3.11
N VAL A 42 22.62 -4.89 3.26
CA VAL A 42 24.02 -4.59 3.59
C VAL A 42 24.31 -5.15 4.98
N ASN A 43 25.35 -5.94 5.11
CA ASN A 43 25.66 -6.75 6.29
C ASN A 43 24.72 -7.95 6.51
N GLY A 44 24.13 -8.48 5.45
CA GLY A 44 23.22 -9.62 5.46
C GLY A 44 23.74 -10.89 6.14
N THR A 45 24.96 -10.88 6.65
CA THR A 45 25.58 -11.95 7.42
C THR A 45 25.60 -11.65 8.92
N SER A 46 25.11 -10.53 9.39
CA SER A 46 25.21 -10.22 10.80
C SER A 46 24.32 -11.14 11.63
N ALA A 47 24.98 -12.14 12.21
CA ALA A 47 24.58 -12.81 13.42
C ALA A 47 23.15 -13.40 13.41
N GLY A 48 22.93 -14.46 12.66
CA GLY A 48 21.70 -15.25 12.78
C GLY A 48 20.47 -14.64 12.14
N ASN A 49 20.64 -13.58 11.38
CA ASN A 49 19.62 -13.02 10.51
C ASN A 49 19.76 -13.65 9.14
N ASN A 50 18.69 -14.20 8.58
CA ASN A 50 18.70 -14.80 7.24
C ASN A 50 18.81 -13.77 6.10
N PHE A 51 19.13 -12.52 6.38
CA PHE A 51 19.60 -11.51 5.41
C PHE A 51 21.00 -11.88 4.88
N SER A 52 21.19 -13.08 4.40
CA SER A 52 22.52 -13.63 4.16
C SER A 52 22.78 -13.86 2.69
N TYR A 53 22.61 -12.87 1.87
CA TYR A 53 23.04 -13.06 0.50
C TYR A 53 24.22 -12.16 0.16
N SER A 54 25.42 -12.69 0.27
CA SER A 54 26.67 -12.00 -0.11
C SER A 54 26.70 -11.51 -1.56
N SER A 55 25.76 -11.95 -2.40
CA SER A 55 25.62 -11.55 -3.81
C SER A 55 24.58 -10.43 -4.06
N CYS A 56 23.89 -9.95 -3.04
CA CYS A 56 22.87 -8.89 -3.21
C CYS A 56 23.49 -7.48 -3.32
N GLY A 57 24.79 -7.32 -3.07
CA GLY A 57 25.42 -6.00 -3.02
C GLY A 57 24.78 -5.09 -1.97
N ASP A 58 24.56 -3.83 -2.31
CA ASP A 58 23.92 -2.83 -1.44
C ASP A 58 22.39 -2.83 -1.55
N PHE A 59 21.78 -3.91 -2.03
CA PHE A 59 20.35 -4.02 -2.20
C PHE A 59 19.67 -4.46 -0.90
N TYR A 60 18.65 -3.73 -0.46
CA TYR A 60 17.77 -4.10 0.64
C TYR A 60 16.43 -4.60 0.10
N SER A 61 16.04 -5.80 0.48
CA SER A 61 14.79 -6.42 0.00
C SER A 61 13.59 -6.19 0.91
N VAL A 62 13.78 -5.56 2.06
CA VAL A 62 12.70 -5.25 3.01
C VAL A 62 12.80 -3.81 3.46
N LEU A 63 11.71 -3.08 3.30
CA LEU A 63 11.62 -1.66 3.60
C LEU A 63 10.39 -1.37 4.47
N THR A 64 10.54 -0.42 5.37
CA THR A 64 9.45 0.32 6.01
C THR A 64 9.46 1.76 5.51
N TYR A 65 8.45 2.53 5.85
CA TYR A 65 8.35 3.94 5.44
C TYR A 65 8.28 4.85 6.66
N ASN A 66 8.97 5.97 6.58
CA ASN A 66 8.98 7.02 7.59
C ASN A 66 8.32 8.29 7.02
N GLU A 67 7.12 8.59 7.48
CA GLU A 67 6.34 9.76 7.03
C GLU A 67 7.07 11.08 7.33
N GLY A 68 7.76 11.18 8.47
CA GLY A 68 8.42 12.41 8.88
C GLY A 68 9.61 12.82 8.00
N THR A 69 10.22 11.89 7.30
CA THR A 69 11.34 12.14 6.36
C THR A 69 10.94 11.91 4.90
N ASP A 70 9.72 11.45 4.65
CA ASP A 70 9.21 11.07 3.32
C ASP A 70 10.15 10.08 2.62
N ASP A 71 10.62 9.07 3.35
CA ASP A 71 11.64 8.15 2.84
C ASP A 71 11.46 6.72 3.35
N TYR A 72 12.06 5.78 2.65
CA TYR A 72 12.10 4.39 3.04
C TYR A 72 13.26 4.12 3.98
N SER A 73 13.02 3.25 4.95
CA SER A 73 14.02 2.77 5.88
C SER A 73 14.24 1.28 5.68
N GLU A 74 15.51 0.89 5.57
CA GLU A 74 15.90 -0.49 5.39
C GLU A 74 15.64 -1.29 6.67
N VAL A 75 15.10 -2.49 6.49
CA VAL A 75 14.96 -3.47 7.57
C VAL A 75 16.17 -4.39 7.54
N THR A 76 16.87 -4.47 8.66
CA THR A 76 18.12 -5.25 8.82
C THR A 76 17.99 -6.43 9.78
N SER A 77 16.80 -6.70 10.31
CA SER A 77 16.57 -7.79 11.25
C SER A 77 15.32 -8.59 10.90
N VAL A 78 15.43 -9.90 10.84
CA VAL A 78 14.30 -10.83 10.67
C VAL A 78 13.33 -10.81 11.84
N THR A 79 13.72 -10.24 12.99
CA THR A 79 12.80 -10.04 14.13
C THR A 79 11.87 -8.84 13.98
N GLN A 80 12.00 -8.10 12.86
CA GLN A 80 11.07 -7.02 12.53
C GLN A 80 9.64 -7.55 12.47
N SER A 81 8.72 -6.88 13.19
CA SER A 81 7.30 -7.22 13.16
C SER A 81 6.69 -6.91 11.80
N ILE A 82 5.90 -7.84 11.29
CA ILE A 82 5.07 -7.70 10.10
C ILE A 82 3.58 -7.88 10.42
N SER A 83 3.21 -7.78 11.69
CA SER A 83 1.84 -7.92 12.21
C SER A 83 1.30 -6.61 12.75
N SER A 84 0.06 -6.64 13.24
CA SER A 84 -0.53 -5.54 14.01
C SER A 84 -0.68 -4.21 13.26
N GLY A 85 -1.04 -4.26 12.00
CA GLY A 85 -1.26 -3.06 11.17
C GLY A 85 0.00 -2.44 10.57
N ASN A 86 1.17 -3.00 10.90
CA ASN A 86 2.45 -2.52 10.36
C ASN A 86 2.62 -2.97 8.91
N GLY A 87 2.64 -2.03 7.98
CA GLY A 87 2.89 -2.29 6.57
C GLY A 87 4.38 -2.45 6.29
N THR A 88 4.72 -3.39 5.42
CA THR A 88 6.09 -3.68 5.02
C THR A 88 6.15 -3.87 3.50
N LEU A 89 7.15 -3.29 2.87
CA LEU A 89 7.45 -3.49 1.47
C LEU A 89 8.54 -4.56 1.35
N ILE A 90 8.25 -5.65 0.63
CA ILE A 90 9.19 -6.78 0.46
C ILE A 90 9.42 -7.04 -1.03
N TYR A 91 10.68 -7.20 -1.39
CA TYR A 91 11.06 -7.67 -2.72
C TYR A 91 11.09 -9.20 -2.75
N THR A 92 10.15 -9.79 -3.47
CA THR A 92 10.03 -11.25 -3.63
C THR A 92 10.56 -11.74 -4.99
N GLY A 93 11.08 -10.81 -5.79
CA GLY A 93 11.40 -11.08 -7.19
C GLY A 93 10.19 -10.95 -8.13
N PRO A 94 10.42 -10.91 -9.45
CA PRO A 94 9.37 -10.68 -10.44
C PRO A 94 8.44 -11.89 -10.65
N GLY A 95 8.83 -13.07 -10.19
CA GLY A 95 8.02 -14.29 -10.30
C GLY A 95 6.75 -14.27 -9.45
N ALA A 96 5.83 -15.18 -9.75
CA ALA A 96 4.72 -15.46 -8.86
C ALA A 96 5.24 -16.20 -7.61
N THR A 97 4.67 -15.88 -6.45
CA THR A 97 5.04 -16.50 -5.17
C THR A 97 3.83 -16.64 -4.25
N THR A 98 3.91 -17.57 -3.32
CA THR A 98 2.94 -17.70 -2.23
C THR A 98 3.67 -17.41 -0.93
N LEU A 99 3.15 -16.48 -0.14
CA LEU A 99 3.59 -16.28 1.24
C LEU A 99 2.74 -17.11 2.17
N ASN A 100 3.40 -17.80 3.06
CA ASN A 100 2.79 -18.59 4.11
C ASN A 100 3.06 -17.92 5.45
N MET A 101 2.02 -17.36 6.05
CA MET A 101 2.09 -16.62 7.29
C MET A 101 1.27 -17.33 8.36
N GLY A 102 1.85 -18.35 8.97
CA GLY A 102 1.09 -19.19 9.87
C GLY A 102 1.91 -19.81 10.99
N GLY A 103 1.60 -21.04 11.28
CA GLY A 103 2.22 -21.85 12.32
C GLY A 103 1.38 -22.01 13.58
N SER A 104 2.03 -22.05 14.74
CA SER A 104 1.34 -22.23 16.04
C SER A 104 0.73 -20.96 16.63
N ARG A 105 0.78 -19.85 15.91
CA ARG A 105 0.27 -18.54 16.35
C ARG A 105 -1.22 -18.39 16.05
N SER A 106 -1.89 -17.52 16.82
CA SER A 106 -3.32 -17.24 16.64
C SER A 106 -3.53 -16.18 15.57
N PRO A 107 -4.64 -16.27 14.80
CA PRO A 107 -5.05 -15.18 13.92
C PRO A 107 -5.36 -13.93 14.75
N ASN A 108 -5.23 -12.78 14.11
CA ASN A 108 -5.50 -11.51 14.77
C ASN A 108 -6.98 -11.13 14.62
N PHE A 109 -7.63 -10.84 15.75
CA PHE A 109 -8.99 -10.32 15.86
C PHE A 109 -9.10 -9.18 16.87
N ASP A 110 -7.97 -8.70 17.39
CA ASP A 110 -7.95 -7.61 18.35
C ASP A 110 -8.21 -6.26 17.65
N ILE A 111 -8.76 -5.31 18.41
CA ILE A 111 -8.76 -3.91 17.98
C ILE A 111 -7.34 -3.39 18.08
N ILE A 112 -6.85 -2.82 16.98
CA ILE A 112 -5.50 -2.27 16.89
C ILE A 112 -5.60 -0.77 16.67
N ASN A 113 -5.06 0.01 17.60
CA ASN A 113 -4.86 1.44 17.43
C ASN A 113 -3.43 1.68 16.93
N TYR A 114 -3.30 1.99 15.65
CA TYR A 114 -2.02 2.17 14.99
C TYR A 114 -1.69 3.67 14.89
N PRO A 115 -0.51 4.11 15.37
CA PRO A 115 -0.13 5.51 15.30
C PRO A 115 0.14 5.92 13.84
N VAL A 116 -0.35 7.09 13.47
CA VAL A 116 -0.10 7.74 12.19
C VAL A 116 0.34 9.18 12.39
N THR A 117 1.14 9.66 11.48
CA THR A 117 1.69 11.02 11.54
C THR A 117 1.36 11.80 10.27
N ARG A 118 1.36 13.12 10.41
CA ARG A 118 1.29 14.10 9.34
C ARG A 118 2.25 15.26 9.67
N ASN A 119 3.52 14.92 9.77
CA ASN A 119 4.60 15.90 9.98
C ASN A 119 5.23 16.34 8.65
N GLY A 120 5.10 15.52 7.63
CA GLY A 120 5.49 15.76 6.26
C GLY A 120 4.26 15.73 5.34
N ASN A 121 4.22 14.77 4.44
CA ASN A 121 3.17 14.61 3.42
C ASN A 121 1.91 13.87 3.90
N GLY A 122 1.96 13.26 5.09
CA GLY A 122 0.86 12.52 5.71
C GLY A 122 0.71 11.07 5.23
N TYR A 123 1.57 10.58 4.34
CA TYR A 123 1.53 9.18 3.91
C TYR A 123 2.09 8.25 4.96
N ASN A 124 1.33 7.25 5.35
CA ASN A 124 1.71 6.23 6.34
C ASN A 124 1.52 4.84 5.74
N LEU A 125 2.56 4.01 5.79
CA LEU A 125 2.50 2.63 5.35
C LEU A 125 1.89 1.76 6.44
N VAL A 126 0.70 1.26 6.19
CA VAL A 126 -0.10 0.44 7.10
C VAL A 126 -0.53 -0.85 6.43
N SER A 127 -1.28 -1.69 7.14
CA SER A 127 -1.68 -2.97 6.57
C SER A 127 -2.96 -3.52 7.19
N ASN A 128 -3.66 -4.38 6.46
CA ASN A 128 -4.80 -5.13 6.98
C ASN A 128 -4.31 -6.23 7.96
N PRO A 129 -4.54 -6.08 9.27
CA PRO A 129 -4.03 -7.02 10.27
C PRO A 129 -4.90 -8.27 10.44
N TYR A 130 -6.00 -8.41 9.69
CA TYR A 130 -6.98 -9.48 9.86
C TYR A 130 -6.90 -10.53 8.75
N PRO A 131 -7.25 -11.79 9.05
CA PRO A 131 -7.39 -12.85 8.05
C PRO A 131 -8.69 -12.72 7.24
N ALA A 132 -9.21 -11.53 7.08
CA ALA A 132 -10.44 -11.19 6.39
C ALA A 132 -10.30 -9.88 5.61
N THR A 133 -11.14 -9.66 4.65
CA THR A 133 -11.19 -8.42 3.87
C THR A 133 -11.74 -7.27 4.70
N ILE A 134 -11.06 -6.12 4.75
CA ILE A 134 -11.59 -4.89 5.33
C ILE A 134 -12.49 -4.18 4.31
N ASN A 135 -13.67 -3.74 4.76
CA ASN A 135 -14.52 -2.82 4.02
C ASN A 135 -13.91 -1.42 4.08
N TRP A 136 -13.44 -0.92 2.94
CA TRP A 136 -12.75 0.37 2.88
C TRP A 136 -13.61 1.53 3.39
N SER A 137 -14.86 1.62 2.96
CA SER A 137 -15.72 2.75 3.33
C SER A 137 -16.00 2.79 4.84
N VAL A 138 -16.14 1.63 5.49
CA VAL A 138 -16.31 1.54 6.95
C VAL A 138 -15.03 1.91 7.67
N PHE A 139 -13.89 1.42 7.20
CA PHE A 139 -12.58 1.74 7.78
C PHE A 139 -12.25 3.23 7.62
N GLN A 140 -12.41 3.77 6.41
CA GLN A 140 -12.16 5.18 6.12
C GLN A 140 -13.08 6.09 6.93
N GLY A 141 -14.38 5.77 7.00
CA GLY A 141 -15.36 6.57 7.76
C GLY A 141 -15.14 6.56 9.26
N ALA A 142 -14.41 5.58 9.81
CA ALA A 142 -14.04 5.50 11.23
C ALA A 142 -12.71 6.20 11.55
N ASN A 143 -11.96 6.64 10.54
CA ASN A 143 -10.59 7.15 10.68
C ASN A 143 -10.42 8.51 10.01
N SER A 144 -9.55 9.37 10.57
CA SER A 144 -9.23 10.69 10.01
C SER A 144 -8.18 10.58 8.90
N ILE A 145 -8.59 10.04 7.76
CA ILE A 145 -7.74 9.79 6.58
C ILE A 145 -8.44 10.23 5.30
N GLN A 146 -7.69 10.45 4.23
CA GLN A 146 -8.26 10.72 2.90
C GLN A 146 -9.11 9.55 2.40
N ASN A 147 -10.02 9.83 1.46
CA ASN A 147 -10.93 8.82 0.90
C ASN A 147 -10.27 7.97 -0.21
N ALA A 148 -9.01 7.64 -0.03
CA ALA A 148 -8.30 6.67 -0.86
C ALA A 148 -7.16 6.05 -0.08
N TYR A 149 -6.70 4.90 -0.55
CA TYR A 149 -5.41 4.32 -0.18
C TYR A 149 -4.59 4.02 -1.44
N TRP A 150 -3.28 3.86 -1.28
CA TRP A 150 -2.37 3.64 -2.40
C TRP A 150 -1.63 2.32 -2.24
N ILE A 151 -1.49 1.61 -3.35
CA ILE A 151 -0.73 0.38 -3.44
C ILE A 151 0.32 0.53 -4.51
N PHE A 152 1.54 0.14 -4.21
CA PHE A 152 2.57 0.04 -5.23
C PHE A 152 2.22 -1.09 -6.21
N SER A 153 2.08 -0.73 -7.47
CA SER A 153 1.90 -1.68 -8.57
C SER A 153 3.24 -1.95 -9.23
N GLY A 154 3.77 -3.15 -9.05
CA GLY A 154 5.02 -3.54 -9.69
C GLY A 154 4.94 -3.55 -11.23
N ASP A 155 3.76 -3.66 -11.80
CA ASP A 155 3.56 -3.58 -13.25
C ASP A 155 3.50 -2.14 -13.76
N ALA A 156 2.94 -1.23 -12.96
CA ALA A 156 2.94 0.20 -13.27
C ALA A 156 4.28 0.88 -12.97
N GLY A 157 5.08 0.31 -12.06
CA GLY A 157 6.25 0.98 -11.49
C GLY A 157 5.86 2.22 -10.67
N ASN A 158 4.61 2.28 -10.22
CA ASN A 158 4.00 3.47 -9.62
C ASN A 158 3.02 3.10 -8.51
N PHE A 159 2.65 4.08 -7.68
CA PHE A 159 1.54 3.93 -6.75
C PHE A 159 0.21 4.19 -7.45
N LEU A 160 -0.74 3.29 -7.23
CA LEU A 160 -2.10 3.42 -7.74
C LEU A 160 -3.06 3.62 -6.57
N SER A 161 -3.87 4.66 -6.66
CA SER A 161 -4.91 4.95 -5.67
C SER A 161 -6.11 4.03 -5.84
N SER A 162 -6.78 3.72 -4.73
CA SER A 162 -7.97 2.86 -4.72
C SER A 162 -8.93 3.21 -3.58
N THR A 163 -10.21 2.89 -3.80
CA THR A 163 -11.29 2.94 -2.80
C THR A 163 -11.97 1.58 -2.63
N ASN A 164 -11.39 0.53 -3.20
CA ASN A 164 -11.92 -0.83 -3.09
C ASN A 164 -11.67 -1.43 -1.70
N ASN A 165 -12.33 -2.55 -1.39
CA ASN A 165 -12.09 -3.26 -0.13
C ASN A 165 -10.67 -3.84 -0.08
N ILE A 166 -10.07 -3.86 1.11
CA ILE A 166 -8.67 -4.23 1.32
C ILE A 166 -8.59 -5.73 1.64
N PRO A 167 -7.97 -6.55 0.81
CA PRO A 167 -7.82 -7.97 1.06
C PRO A 167 -6.93 -8.24 2.30
N HIS A 168 -7.02 -9.44 2.89
CA HIS A 168 -6.12 -9.85 3.97
C HIS A 168 -4.65 -9.79 3.53
N SER A 169 -3.76 -9.60 4.46
CA SER A 169 -2.30 -9.57 4.22
C SER A 169 -1.84 -8.48 3.23
N GLN A 170 -2.67 -7.46 2.97
CA GLN A 170 -2.32 -6.34 2.11
C GLN A 170 -1.74 -5.20 2.93
N GLY A 171 -0.50 -4.80 2.61
CA GLY A 171 0.04 -3.49 2.97
C GLY A 171 -0.44 -2.42 2.00
N PHE A 172 -0.62 -1.20 2.49
CA PHE A 172 -1.09 -0.07 1.69
C PHE A 172 -0.71 1.24 2.37
N PHE A 173 -0.61 2.31 1.59
CA PHE A 173 -0.49 3.65 2.14
C PHE A 173 -1.86 4.27 2.37
N ILE A 174 -1.97 5.00 3.47
CA ILE A 174 -3.04 5.96 3.72
C ILE A 174 -2.43 7.36 3.78
N ASN A 175 -3.23 8.39 3.53
CA ASN A 175 -2.85 9.78 3.83
C ASN A 175 -3.66 10.25 5.04
N ALA A 176 -2.97 10.48 6.16
CA ALA A 176 -3.59 10.93 7.39
C ALA A 176 -3.93 12.42 7.32
N ASN A 177 -5.09 12.83 7.83
CA ASN A 177 -5.51 14.23 7.90
C ASN A 177 -4.84 14.98 9.07
N SER A 178 -4.35 14.24 10.08
CA SER A 178 -3.65 14.78 11.26
C SER A 178 -2.84 13.70 11.96
N ASN A 179 -1.97 14.10 12.86
CA ASN A 179 -1.32 13.18 13.80
C ASN A 179 -2.37 12.53 14.72
N GLY A 180 -2.20 11.24 15.00
CA GLY A 180 -3.13 10.50 15.87
C GLY A 180 -3.00 8.99 15.73
N ASN A 181 -4.12 8.32 15.91
CA ASN A 181 -4.20 6.88 15.69
C ASN A 181 -5.32 6.57 14.69
N ILE A 182 -5.09 5.58 13.84
CA ILE A 182 -6.15 4.89 13.13
C ILE A 182 -6.53 3.64 13.90
N SER A 183 -7.80 3.27 13.83
CA SER A 183 -8.31 2.08 14.48
C SER A 183 -8.66 1.01 13.45
N PHE A 184 -7.99 -0.13 13.54
CA PHE A 184 -8.44 -1.36 12.91
C PHE A 184 -9.35 -2.10 13.89
N ASP A 185 -10.57 -2.39 13.45
CA ASP A 185 -11.56 -3.17 14.20
C ASP A 185 -12.06 -4.32 13.34
N VAL A 186 -12.14 -5.51 13.92
CA VAL A 186 -12.65 -6.70 13.21
C VAL A 186 -14.07 -6.51 12.67
N ASN A 187 -14.86 -5.64 13.29
CA ASN A 187 -16.19 -5.27 12.81
C ASN A 187 -16.20 -4.49 11.50
N GLN A 188 -15.04 -3.98 11.06
CA GLN A 188 -14.85 -3.38 9.73
C GLN A 188 -14.63 -4.43 8.64
N THR A 189 -14.52 -5.71 9.00
CA THR A 189 -14.29 -6.78 8.02
C THR A 189 -15.59 -7.29 7.40
N ILE A 190 -15.45 -7.85 6.21
CA ILE A 190 -16.54 -8.47 5.47
C ILE A 190 -16.17 -9.91 5.08
N ASN A 191 -17.19 -10.76 4.99
CA ASN A 191 -17.02 -12.14 4.54
C ASN A 191 -17.07 -12.26 3.00
N SER A 192 -16.20 -11.49 2.34
CA SER A 192 -16.00 -11.58 0.89
C SER A 192 -14.51 -11.53 0.60
N GLN A 193 -14.09 -12.27 -0.43
CA GLN A 193 -12.72 -12.17 -0.90
C GLN A 193 -12.60 -10.94 -1.81
N ALA A 194 -11.77 -9.98 -1.43
CA ALA A 194 -11.32 -8.95 -2.34
C ALA A 194 -10.11 -9.49 -3.14
N SER A 195 -10.12 -9.24 -4.43
CA SER A 195 -8.96 -9.51 -5.27
C SER A 195 -7.82 -8.58 -4.88
N PHE A 196 -6.58 -9.07 -4.98
CA PHE A 196 -5.41 -8.21 -4.86
C PHE A 196 -5.45 -7.15 -5.97
N ILE A 197 -5.34 -5.89 -5.61
CA ILE A 197 -5.38 -4.81 -6.59
C ILE A 197 -4.05 -4.82 -7.32
N LYS A 198 -4.07 -5.25 -8.57
CA LYS A 198 -2.94 -5.19 -9.49
C LYS A 198 -2.99 -3.97 -10.39
N SER A 199 -4.19 -3.61 -10.75
CA SER A 199 -4.59 -2.44 -11.51
C SER A 199 -6.06 -2.21 -11.25
N GLU A 200 -6.49 -0.98 -11.22
CA GLU A 200 -7.92 -0.71 -11.15
C GLU A 200 -8.61 -1.16 -12.43
N ASN A 201 -9.33 -2.27 -12.36
CA ASN A 201 -10.37 -2.57 -13.33
C ASN A 201 -11.65 -1.85 -12.90
N GLY A 202 -11.91 -0.72 -13.54
CA GLY A 202 -13.24 -0.20 -13.64
C GLY A 202 -13.78 0.61 -12.46
N ILE A 203 -13.16 1.72 -12.11
CA ILE A 203 -13.96 2.85 -11.68
C ILE A 203 -14.55 3.43 -12.97
N ASN A 204 -15.87 3.48 -13.02
CA ASN A 204 -16.60 4.07 -14.14
C ASN A 204 -16.52 5.61 -14.01
N LEU A 205 -15.30 6.14 -14.07
CA LEU A 205 -15.07 7.58 -14.07
C LEU A 205 -15.31 8.13 -15.48
N PRO A 206 -15.84 9.31 -15.62
CA PRO A 206 -16.15 9.88 -16.93
C PRO A 206 -14.91 10.08 -17.81
N LEU A 207 -13.74 10.30 -17.22
CA LEU A 207 -12.47 10.39 -17.93
C LEU A 207 -11.32 9.79 -17.13
N SER A 208 -10.53 8.91 -17.76
CA SER A 208 -9.26 8.42 -17.24
C SER A 208 -8.19 8.59 -18.31
N ILE A 209 -7.12 9.29 -17.97
CA ILE A 209 -5.96 9.49 -18.84
C ILE A 209 -4.87 8.54 -18.39
N LYS A 210 -4.37 7.73 -19.31
CA LYS A 210 -3.23 6.85 -19.07
C LYS A 210 -2.01 7.37 -19.80
N ILE A 211 -0.89 7.53 -19.10
CA ILE A 211 0.42 7.73 -19.71
C ILE A 211 1.23 6.44 -19.62
N THR A 212 1.99 6.13 -20.67
CA THR A 212 2.88 4.97 -20.72
C THR A 212 4.28 5.41 -21.10
N SER A 213 5.30 4.72 -20.58
CA SER A 213 6.67 4.88 -21.03
C SER A 213 6.89 4.14 -22.35
N ASP A 214 7.75 4.68 -23.22
CA ASP A 214 8.27 4.01 -24.40
C ASP A 214 9.58 3.24 -24.13
N GLN A 215 10.17 3.46 -22.95
CA GLN A 215 11.43 2.85 -22.53
C GLN A 215 11.23 1.57 -21.70
N ASN A 216 10.05 1.39 -21.12
CA ASN A 216 9.71 0.27 -20.25
C ASN A 216 8.20 0.04 -20.23
N SER A 217 7.73 -0.91 -19.41
CA SER A 217 6.29 -1.24 -19.28
C SER A 217 5.54 -0.34 -18.31
N TYR A 218 6.18 0.67 -17.72
CA TYR A 218 5.58 1.50 -16.68
C TYR A 218 4.52 2.44 -17.22
N PHE A 219 3.57 2.73 -16.37
CA PHE A 219 2.45 3.61 -16.70
C PHE A 219 1.91 4.31 -15.46
N ASP A 220 1.09 5.31 -15.68
CA ASP A 220 0.38 6.02 -14.65
C ASP A 220 -1.00 6.46 -15.14
N TYR A 221 -1.86 6.86 -14.20
CA TYR A 221 -3.21 7.34 -14.47
C TYR A 221 -3.48 8.66 -13.76
N ALA A 222 -4.24 9.54 -14.44
CA ALA A 222 -4.93 10.64 -13.82
C ALA A 222 -6.42 10.57 -14.19
N ARG A 223 -7.31 10.96 -13.27
CA ARG A 223 -8.75 10.73 -13.39
C ARG A 223 -9.52 12.01 -13.14
N VAL A 224 -10.58 12.21 -13.92
CA VAL A 224 -11.54 13.31 -13.73
C VAL A 224 -12.90 12.72 -13.41
N GLU A 225 -13.52 13.20 -12.35
CA GLU A 225 -14.89 12.91 -12.01
C GLU A 225 -15.70 14.20 -12.09
N ALA A 226 -16.84 14.17 -12.79
CA ALA A 226 -17.72 15.32 -12.95
C ALA A 226 -19.03 15.12 -12.18
N GLY A 227 -19.48 16.15 -11.48
CA GLY A 227 -20.70 16.10 -10.69
C GLY A 227 -21.22 17.49 -10.32
N SER A 228 -22.51 17.59 -9.99
CA SER A 228 -23.15 18.88 -9.65
C SER A 228 -22.78 19.40 -8.26
N ASN A 229 -22.18 18.57 -7.41
CA ASN A 229 -21.93 18.88 -5.99
C ASN A 229 -20.44 19.12 -5.68
N PHE A 230 -19.58 19.08 -6.69
CA PHE A 230 -18.15 19.33 -6.49
C PHE A 230 -17.85 20.82 -6.44
N SER A 231 -16.92 21.20 -5.58
CA SER A 231 -16.40 22.55 -5.45
C SER A 231 -15.17 22.74 -6.32
N SER A 232 -14.73 23.98 -6.49
CA SER A 232 -13.45 24.30 -7.14
C SER A 232 -12.27 24.32 -6.15
N ALA A 233 -12.53 24.16 -4.84
CA ALA A 233 -11.52 24.03 -3.81
C ALA A 233 -11.26 22.55 -3.53
N TYR A 234 -10.03 22.21 -3.12
CA TYR A 234 -9.66 20.85 -2.74
C TYR A 234 -10.61 20.27 -1.69
N ASP A 235 -11.14 19.09 -1.96
CA ASP A 235 -11.98 18.32 -1.03
C ASP A 235 -11.45 16.88 -0.92
N SER A 236 -10.81 16.58 0.20
CA SER A 236 -10.22 15.27 0.49
C SER A 236 -11.21 14.10 0.54
N LEU A 237 -12.54 14.37 0.53
CA LEU A 237 -13.56 13.33 0.42
C LEU A 237 -13.75 12.83 -1.03
N TYR A 238 -13.43 13.68 -2.00
CA TYR A 238 -13.65 13.39 -3.41
C TYR A 238 -12.37 13.39 -4.23
N GLU A 239 -11.45 14.30 -3.94
CA GLU A 239 -10.19 14.43 -4.65
C GLU A 239 -9.09 13.58 -4.01
N ILE A 240 -8.23 13.02 -4.84
CA ILE A 240 -7.18 12.10 -4.41
C ILE A 240 -5.83 12.70 -4.74
N SER A 241 -5.02 12.92 -3.72
CA SER A 241 -3.65 13.42 -3.87
C SER A 241 -2.78 12.46 -4.69
N LYS A 242 -1.84 13.00 -5.45
CA LYS A 242 -0.82 12.22 -6.15
C LYS A 242 0.19 11.66 -5.14
N PHE A 243 0.46 10.35 -5.26
CA PHE A 243 1.59 9.73 -4.59
C PHE A 243 2.57 9.22 -5.65
N TYR A 244 3.75 9.80 -5.66
CA TYR A 244 4.72 9.62 -6.74
C TYR A 244 5.40 8.26 -6.68
N SER A 245 5.86 7.80 -7.85
CA SER A 245 6.67 6.60 -7.97
C SER A 245 7.96 6.70 -7.16
N PRO A 246 8.40 5.62 -6.50
CA PRO A 246 9.74 5.55 -5.93
C PRO A 246 10.85 5.47 -7.00
N TYR A 247 10.49 5.41 -8.29
CA TYR A 247 11.40 5.39 -9.44
C TYR A 247 11.16 6.59 -10.37
N PRO A 248 11.38 7.83 -9.90
CA PRO A 248 10.99 9.04 -10.62
C PRO A 248 11.68 9.20 -11.97
N ASP A 249 12.88 8.62 -12.14
CA ASP A 249 13.66 8.69 -13.39
C ASP A 249 13.18 7.70 -14.45
N TYR A 250 12.35 6.74 -14.10
CA TYR A 250 11.96 5.64 -14.99
C TYR A 250 10.44 5.51 -15.17
N ALA A 251 9.66 5.88 -14.17
CA ALA A 251 8.21 5.79 -14.21
C ALA A 251 7.59 7.12 -14.65
N PRO A 252 6.71 7.12 -15.66
CA PRO A 252 5.97 8.32 -16.02
C PRO A 252 5.04 8.70 -14.87
N ASN A 253 4.82 10.00 -14.69
CA ASN A 253 3.86 10.52 -13.73
C ASN A 253 2.90 11.47 -14.44
N ILE A 254 1.60 11.33 -14.17
CA ILE A 254 0.56 12.23 -14.63
C ILE A 254 -0.32 12.62 -13.44
N TYR A 255 -0.71 13.87 -13.38
CA TYR A 255 -1.56 14.42 -12.33
C TYR A 255 -2.29 15.66 -12.84
N PHE A 256 -3.34 16.04 -12.14
CA PHE A 256 -3.99 17.34 -12.31
C PHE A 256 -3.49 18.30 -11.24
N LEU A 257 -3.49 19.58 -11.57
CA LEU A 257 -3.29 20.64 -10.59
C LEU A 257 -4.65 21.23 -10.23
N ASP A 258 -4.92 21.34 -8.93
CA ASP A 258 -6.04 22.15 -8.46
C ASP A 258 -5.66 23.65 -8.41
N ASN A 259 -6.61 24.50 -7.99
CA ASN A 259 -6.38 25.94 -7.89
C ASN A 259 -5.36 26.33 -6.81
N ASP A 260 -5.08 25.44 -5.85
CA ASP A 260 -4.13 25.62 -4.77
C ASP A 260 -2.77 25.00 -5.10
N SER A 261 -2.60 24.51 -6.34
CA SER A 261 -1.39 23.83 -6.84
C SER A 261 -1.08 22.50 -6.15
N ASN A 262 -2.12 21.78 -5.69
CA ASN A 262 -1.96 20.41 -5.24
C ASN A 262 -1.93 19.47 -6.45
N ASP A 263 -1.03 18.50 -6.40
CA ASP A 263 -0.93 17.43 -7.39
C ASP A 263 -1.97 16.35 -7.07
N LEU A 264 -2.86 16.03 -8.01
CA LEU A 264 -3.99 15.15 -7.82
C LEU A 264 -4.00 13.96 -8.80
N ASP A 265 -4.15 12.75 -8.28
CA ASP A 265 -4.47 11.54 -9.05
C ASP A 265 -5.90 11.58 -9.57
N ARG A 266 -6.81 12.17 -8.79
CA ARG A 266 -8.20 12.38 -9.16
C ARG A 266 -8.63 13.80 -8.80
N ILE A 267 -9.11 14.52 -9.80
CA ILE A 267 -9.76 15.81 -9.63
C ILE A 267 -11.27 15.66 -9.83
N CYS A 268 -12.04 16.38 -9.03
CA CYS A 268 -13.48 16.45 -9.13
C CYS A 268 -13.90 17.84 -9.62
N ILE A 269 -14.69 17.86 -10.67
CA ILE A 269 -15.14 19.11 -11.30
C ILE A 269 -16.64 19.24 -11.27
N ASN A 270 -17.13 20.47 -11.15
CA ASN A 270 -18.54 20.75 -11.37
C ASN A 270 -18.89 20.56 -12.85
N ASN A 271 -20.03 19.96 -13.15
CA ASN A 271 -20.50 19.72 -14.53
C ASN A 271 -20.54 20.96 -15.44
N ASN A 272 -20.44 22.15 -14.87
CA ASN A 272 -20.46 23.43 -15.58
C ASN A 272 -19.06 24.07 -15.74
N GLN A 273 -18.00 23.35 -15.36
CA GLN A 273 -16.62 23.82 -15.52
C GLN A 273 -16.01 23.24 -16.80
N ASP A 274 -15.34 24.11 -17.57
CA ASP A 274 -14.47 23.66 -18.66
C ASP A 274 -13.16 23.15 -18.07
N ILE A 275 -12.60 22.10 -18.66
CA ILE A 275 -11.27 21.57 -18.34
C ILE A 275 -10.33 22.08 -19.43
N ASP A 276 -9.38 22.91 -19.07
CA ASP A 276 -8.23 23.20 -19.92
C ASP A 276 -7.23 22.04 -19.78
N LEU A 277 -7.07 21.27 -20.86
CA LEU A 277 -6.15 20.13 -20.96
C LEU A 277 -4.80 20.57 -21.56
#